data_e8be87acddcdd6c8d40a7d7157aa7656
#
_entry.id   e8be87acddcdd6c8d40a7d7157aa7656
#
_cell.length_a   1.000
_cell.length_b   1.000
_cell.length_c   1.000
_cell.angle_alpha   90.00
_cell.angle_beta   90.00
_cell.angle_gamma   90.00
#
_symmetry.space_group_name_H-M   'P 1'
#
loop_
_entity.id
_entity.type
_entity.pdbx_description
1 polymer ?
#
loop_
_entity_poly.entity_id
_entity_poly.type
_entity_poly.pdbx_seq_one_letter_code
_entity_poly.pdbx_strand_id
1 'polypeptide(L)'
;MRLNRAGRIVAVLAAVCGAGLSSADAAAATQTVAWGTTNSAPAGALGELFGVAAASRTEVLAVGGFNPGQPPTAVLTNPYAERWNGTAWAATPVPLGQVYPSQAAQLNGAAAVGPGDGWAVGTVSNDSTTASQALAFHWNGTAWTRFPTPDPAGPAQPNSLAAVAARSTADVWAAGAADFPETSLVLHWNGHAWRQVSVPNVGPLAAVATAPGRVWVASGNKVEQFNGSAWTTLPTLPFPGQTSVNLASLADTPRGLWAVGALDFSCGEGQVCTSSYAAVWNGTTWTEAPGAPGTGLSGVSPAGSQVLATFQSGVVRLTRTSAATQVTPALNSLVLTAIASDPAGNPWAVGSLDARGTIQPAIINAPGIGQGGIIVTTGASGATVTWAGPVTGAGSSDFSGRFAVGGLPDGTYTVTASLPSCQPGIATAVVNAGTAAPVSAHISC
;
A
#
# COMPACT_ATOMS: atom_id res chain seq x y z
N MET A 1 -56.05 -4.13 -29.99
CA MET A 1 -56.00 -3.68 -31.42
C MET A 1 -54.63 -3.10 -31.67
N ARG A 2 -53.84 -3.79 -32.49
CA ARG A 2 -52.65 -3.41 -33.30
C ARG A 2 -51.53 -2.64 -32.60
N LEU A 3 -50.35 -3.24 -32.34
CA LEU A 3 -49.20 -3.61 -33.22
C LEU A 3 -48.71 -2.48 -34.17
N ASN A 4 -47.52 -2.05 -33.98
CA ASN A 4 -46.37 -2.04 -34.90
C ASN A 4 -45.45 -0.83 -34.63
N ARG A 5 -44.19 -0.81 -34.76
CA ARG A 5 -43.06 -1.54 -35.40
C ARG A 5 -41.80 -0.79 -35.02
N ALA A 6 -40.80 -1.43 -34.59
CA ALA A 6 -39.51 -1.65 -35.22
C ALA A 6 -38.91 -0.47 -36.02
N GLY A 7 -37.68 -0.09 -35.66
CA GLY A 7 -36.67 0.08 -36.65
C GLY A 7 -35.82 1.32 -36.68
N ARG A 8 -34.55 1.06 -36.57
CA ARG A 8 -33.43 1.63 -37.30
C ARG A 8 -32.50 2.61 -36.56
N ILE A 9 -31.35 2.06 -36.30
CA ILE A 9 -30.07 2.74 -36.23
C ILE A 9 -29.83 3.52 -37.54
N VAL A 10 -29.54 4.82 -37.40
CA VAL A 10 -28.95 5.60 -38.49
C VAL A 10 -27.64 6.19 -37.98
N ALA A 11 -26.54 5.64 -38.49
CA ALA A 11 -25.24 6.26 -38.44
C ALA A 11 -25.23 7.44 -39.42
N VAL A 12 -24.98 8.65 -38.95
CA VAL A 12 -24.69 9.80 -39.82
C VAL A 12 -23.19 10.05 -39.73
N LEU A 13 -22.50 9.64 -40.80
CA LEU A 13 -21.19 10.19 -41.15
C LEU A 13 -21.46 11.61 -41.71
N ALA A 14 -20.93 12.61 -41.05
CA ALA A 14 -20.75 13.94 -41.64
C ALA A 14 -19.25 14.20 -41.80
N ALA A 15 -18.79 14.10 -43.02
CA ALA A 15 -17.53 14.67 -43.48
C ALA A 15 -17.68 16.17 -43.56
N VAL A 16 -16.85 16.94 -42.86
CA VAL A 16 -16.65 18.37 -43.12
C VAL A 16 -15.18 18.61 -43.38
N CYS A 17 -14.89 19.04 -44.57
CA CYS A 17 -13.59 19.57 -44.99
C CYS A 17 -13.24 20.89 -44.32
N GLY A 18 -12.01 21.00 -43.87
CA GLY A 18 -11.08 22.10 -44.04
C GLY A 18 -11.40 23.48 -43.47
N ALA A 19 -10.73 23.84 -42.39
CA ALA A 19 -10.09 25.15 -42.23
C ALA A 19 -9.01 24.98 -41.16
N GLY A 20 -7.76 25.23 -41.48
CA GLY A 20 -6.63 25.18 -40.59
C GLY A 20 -6.72 26.27 -39.53
N LEU A 21 -6.66 25.81 -38.27
CA LEU A 21 -6.22 26.61 -37.14
C LEU A 21 -5.12 25.82 -36.48
N SER A 22 -3.92 26.36 -36.57
CA SER A 22 -2.77 25.91 -35.80
C SER A 22 -3.03 26.21 -34.31
N SER A 23 -3.67 25.30 -33.61
CA SER A 23 -3.57 25.21 -32.15
C SER A 23 -2.44 24.25 -31.85
N ALA A 24 -1.35 24.78 -31.36
CA ALA A 24 -0.36 24.00 -30.62
C ALA A 24 -1.05 23.47 -29.36
N ASP A 25 -1.82 22.41 -29.50
CA ASP A 25 -2.15 21.53 -28.40
C ASP A 25 -0.83 20.87 -27.98
N ALA A 26 -0.18 21.52 -27.01
CA ALA A 26 0.84 20.85 -26.21
C ALA A 26 0.12 19.67 -25.57
N ALA A 27 0.22 18.50 -26.19
CA ALA A 27 -0.08 17.24 -25.56
C ALA A 27 0.74 17.25 -24.27
N ALA A 28 0.05 17.39 -23.13
CA ALA A 28 0.65 17.15 -21.84
C ALA A 28 1.17 15.72 -21.90
N ALA A 29 2.48 15.60 -22.10
CA ALA A 29 3.16 14.33 -22.05
C ALA A 29 2.77 13.73 -20.69
N THR A 30 2.06 12.63 -20.71
CA THR A 30 1.81 11.82 -19.53
C THR A 30 3.18 11.42 -19.04
N GLN A 31 3.70 12.13 -18.05
CA GLN A 31 4.95 11.78 -17.38
C GLN A 31 4.73 10.40 -16.76
N THR A 32 5.24 9.37 -17.41
CA THR A 32 5.33 8.04 -16.83
C THR A 32 6.35 8.13 -15.70
N VAL A 33 5.85 8.30 -14.49
CA VAL A 33 6.67 8.27 -13.29
C VAL A 33 7.32 6.90 -13.22
N ALA A 34 8.64 6.83 -13.14
CA ALA A 34 9.36 5.58 -12.98
C ALA A 34 9.23 5.11 -11.54
N TRP A 35 8.45 4.06 -11.33
CA TRP A 35 8.40 3.36 -10.06
C TRP A 35 9.50 2.30 -10.02
N GLY A 36 10.27 2.25 -8.94
CA GLY A 36 11.34 1.27 -8.76
C GLY A 36 11.06 0.31 -7.62
N THR A 37 11.50 -0.92 -7.76
CA THR A 37 11.51 -1.90 -6.67
C THR A 37 12.84 -1.85 -5.94
N THR A 38 12.79 -1.79 -4.61
CA THR A 38 13.96 -2.00 -3.74
C THR A 38 13.68 -3.22 -2.88
N ASN A 39 14.59 -4.18 -2.86
CA ASN A 39 14.50 -5.36 -2.01
C ASN A 39 15.65 -5.31 -1.00
N SER A 40 15.32 -5.35 0.27
CA SER A 40 16.28 -5.31 1.37
C SER A 40 16.24 -6.54 2.27
N ALA A 41 15.33 -7.49 1.98
CA ALA A 41 15.21 -8.71 2.75
C ALA A 41 16.51 -9.52 2.74
N PRO A 42 16.86 -10.17 3.86
CA PRO A 42 17.93 -11.17 3.89
C PRO A 42 17.65 -12.26 2.86
N ALA A 43 18.66 -12.61 2.07
CA ALA A 43 18.53 -13.63 1.04
C ALA A 43 17.98 -14.95 1.66
N GLY A 44 16.88 -15.47 1.09
CA GLY A 44 16.29 -16.75 1.46
C GLY A 44 15.26 -16.74 2.59
N ALA A 45 14.91 -15.59 3.17
CA ALA A 45 13.83 -15.49 4.14
C ALA A 45 12.50 -15.24 3.44
N LEU A 46 11.42 -15.88 3.91
CA LEU A 46 10.05 -15.50 3.55
C LEU A 46 9.66 -14.24 4.31
N GLY A 47 9.09 -13.25 3.63
CA GLY A 47 8.67 -12.03 4.30
C GLY A 47 7.66 -11.23 3.47
N GLU A 48 6.85 -10.48 4.18
CA GLU A 48 5.83 -9.61 3.60
C GLU A 48 5.74 -8.31 4.38
N LEU A 49 5.53 -7.19 3.69
CA LEU A 49 5.30 -5.89 4.30
C LEU A 49 3.82 -5.53 4.21
N PHE A 50 3.24 -5.09 5.32
CA PHE A 50 1.82 -4.77 5.44
C PHE A 50 1.56 -3.29 5.69
N GLY A 51 2.53 -2.55 6.21
CA GLY A 51 2.41 -1.14 6.53
C GLY A 51 3.60 -0.31 6.10
N VAL A 52 3.35 0.93 5.72
CA VAL A 52 4.39 1.91 5.37
C VAL A 52 4.02 3.28 5.91
N ALA A 53 5.02 4.02 6.40
CA ALA A 53 4.87 5.39 6.86
C ALA A 53 6.05 6.24 6.39
N ALA A 54 5.78 7.34 5.72
CA ALA A 54 6.78 8.23 5.15
C ALA A 54 6.81 9.55 5.93
N ALA A 55 7.81 9.71 6.81
CA ALA A 55 8.03 10.93 7.58
C ALA A 55 8.67 12.03 6.71
N SER A 56 9.52 11.63 5.79
CA SER A 56 10.21 12.53 4.85
C SER A 56 10.78 11.72 3.68
N ARG A 57 11.40 12.41 2.72
CA ARG A 57 12.17 11.76 1.64
C ARG A 57 13.33 10.90 2.13
N THR A 58 13.86 11.19 3.30
CA THR A 58 15.03 10.54 3.89
C THR A 58 14.68 9.65 5.06
N GLU A 59 13.40 9.52 5.38
CA GLU A 59 12.95 8.63 6.43
C GLU A 59 11.58 8.03 6.12
N VAL A 60 11.59 6.73 5.83
CA VAL A 60 10.41 5.92 5.61
C VAL A 60 10.54 4.64 6.42
N LEU A 61 9.48 4.25 7.07
CA LEU A 61 9.37 3.01 7.83
C LEU A 61 8.47 2.05 7.05
N ALA A 62 8.90 0.82 6.87
CA ALA A 62 8.11 -0.27 6.31
C ALA A 62 8.08 -1.42 7.33
N VAL A 63 6.89 -1.99 7.56
CA VAL A 63 6.68 -2.99 8.60
C VAL A 63 5.88 -4.17 8.08
N GLY A 64 6.11 -5.34 8.68
CA GLY A 64 5.45 -6.56 8.28
C GLY A 64 5.83 -7.75 9.15
N GLY A 65 5.99 -8.90 8.52
CA GLY A 65 6.42 -10.13 9.16
C GLY A 65 7.42 -10.90 8.31
N PHE A 66 8.20 -11.75 8.95
CA PHE A 66 9.09 -12.66 8.24
C PHE A 66 9.20 -14.02 8.93
N ASN A 67 9.60 -15.01 8.17
CA ASN A 67 9.95 -16.33 8.67
C ASN A 67 11.40 -16.64 8.29
N PRO A 68 12.32 -16.83 9.24
CA PRO A 68 13.70 -17.19 8.96
C PRO A 68 13.88 -18.67 8.56
N GLY A 69 12.83 -19.49 8.69
CA GLY A 69 12.84 -20.90 8.33
C GLY A 69 12.72 -21.12 6.82
N GLN A 70 13.13 -22.31 6.35
CA GLN A 70 13.00 -22.71 4.94
C GLN A 70 11.52 -22.99 4.56
N PRO A 71 11.10 -22.75 3.30
CA PRO A 71 9.77 -23.15 2.82
C PRO A 71 9.54 -24.68 3.02
N PRO A 72 8.26 -25.13 3.28
CA PRO A 72 7.04 -24.55 2.72
C PRO A 72 6.05 -23.97 3.76
N THR A 73 6.43 -23.68 4.99
CA THR A 73 5.47 -23.12 5.94
C THR A 73 5.37 -21.60 5.76
N ALA A 74 4.25 -21.15 5.20
CA ALA A 74 3.98 -19.74 4.91
C ALA A 74 3.58 -18.90 6.14
N VAL A 75 3.87 -19.36 7.36
CA VAL A 75 3.52 -18.62 8.58
C VAL A 75 4.64 -17.64 8.94
N LEU A 76 4.30 -16.36 9.02
CA LEU A 76 5.22 -15.32 9.48
C LEU A 76 5.35 -15.43 11.00
N THR A 77 6.54 -15.71 11.50
CA THR A 77 6.77 -15.99 12.92
C THR A 77 7.34 -14.80 13.70
N ASN A 78 7.93 -13.83 13.00
CA ASN A 78 8.59 -12.69 13.61
C ASN A 78 8.11 -11.38 13.02
N PRO A 79 7.93 -10.33 13.84
CA PRO A 79 7.69 -8.99 13.34
C PRO A 79 8.92 -8.48 12.60
N TYR A 80 8.70 -7.77 11.51
CA TYR A 80 9.75 -7.26 10.66
C TYR A 80 9.57 -5.76 10.43
N ALA A 81 10.69 -5.04 10.41
CA ALA A 81 10.70 -3.63 10.08
C ALA A 81 11.97 -3.22 9.33
N GLU A 82 11.81 -2.32 8.41
CA GLU A 82 12.88 -1.68 7.63
C GLU A 82 12.76 -0.18 7.68
N ARG A 83 13.90 0.49 7.59
CA ARG A 83 13.99 1.94 7.51
C ARG A 83 14.77 2.38 6.28
N TRP A 84 14.22 3.31 5.53
CA TRP A 84 14.91 4.11 4.52
C TRP A 84 15.60 5.31 5.19
N ASN A 85 16.88 5.51 4.91
CA ASN A 85 17.68 6.60 5.48
C ASN A 85 18.01 7.73 4.48
N GLY A 86 17.32 7.73 3.32
CA GLY A 86 17.58 8.66 2.22
C GLY A 86 18.48 8.08 1.12
N THR A 87 19.19 6.98 1.40
CA THR A 87 20.12 6.34 0.45
C THR A 87 19.92 4.83 0.34
N ALA A 88 19.55 4.16 1.43
CA ALA A 88 19.39 2.72 1.46
C ALA A 88 18.31 2.30 2.46
N TRP A 89 17.72 1.14 2.22
CA TRP A 89 16.90 0.42 3.17
C TRP A 89 17.79 -0.40 4.10
N ALA A 90 17.45 -0.47 5.36
CA ALA A 90 18.09 -1.32 6.34
C ALA A 90 17.05 -1.93 7.28
N ALA A 91 17.18 -3.23 7.54
CA ALA A 91 16.37 -3.90 8.55
C ALA A 91 16.65 -3.31 9.93
N THR A 92 15.59 -3.10 10.69
CA THR A 92 15.66 -2.59 12.07
C THR A 92 15.09 -3.63 13.02
N PRO A 93 15.85 -4.06 14.05
CA PRO A 93 15.38 -5.08 14.99
C PRO A 93 14.11 -4.64 15.73
N VAL A 94 13.09 -5.50 15.75
CA VAL A 94 11.86 -5.29 16.52
C VAL A 94 11.89 -6.20 17.76
N PRO A 95 12.01 -5.65 18.98
CA PRO A 95 12.25 -6.44 20.20
C PRO A 95 10.93 -7.01 20.77
N LEU A 96 10.37 -8.03 20.11
CA LEU A 96 9.13 -8.67 20.56
C LEU A 96 9.30 -9.43 21.87
N GLY A 97 10.37 -10.23 21.99
CA GLY A 97 10.53 -11.21 23.07
C GLY A 97 9.59 -12.40 22.94
N GLN A 98 9.61 -13.24 23.97
CA GLN A 98 8.72 -14.40 24.07
C GLN A 98 7.40 -13.97 24.74
N VAL A 99 6.29 -14.08 24.05
CA VAL A 99 4.94 -13.79 24.55
C VAL A 99 4.19 -15.08 24.81
N TYR A 100 4.28 -16.04 23.88
CA TYR A 100 3.71 -17.38 23.99
C TYR A 100 4.77 -18.45 23.77
N PRO A 101 4.58 -19.68 24.27
CA PRO A 101 5.52 -20.78 24.04
C PRO A 101 5.76 -21.09 22.55
N SER A 102 4.70 -21.03 21.74
CA SER A 102 4.74 -21.06 20.28
C SER A 102 3.98 -19.85 19.78
N GLN A 103 4.60 -19.04 18.92
CA GLN A 103 4.02 -17.77 18.50
C GLN A 103 4.30 -17.43 17.05
N ALA A 104 3.30 -16.78 16.44
CA ALA A 104 3.42 -16.08 15.18
C ALA A 104 3.17 -14.59 15.41
N ALA A 105 3.97 -13.72 14.81
CA ALA A 105 3.83 -12.28 15.01
C ALA A 105 4.10 -11.50 13.74
N GLN A 106 3.34 -10.43 13.56
CA GLN A 106 3.49 -9.50 12.45
C GLN A 106 3.08 -8.08 12.84
N LEU A 107 3.58 -7.11 12.11
CA LEU A 107 3.16 -5.71 12.17
C LEU A 107 2.28 -5.41 10.97
N ASN A 108 1.07 -4.91 11.22
CA ASN A 108 0.04 -4.72 10.18
C ASN A 108 -0.04 -3.29 9.66
N GLY A 109 0.37 -2.31 10.47
CA GLY A 109 0.28 -0.91 10.11
C GLY A 109 1.42 -0.08 10.66
N ALA A 110 1.76 1.01 9.97
CA ALA A 110 2.74 1.99 10.39
C ALA A 110 2.21 3.41 10.22
N ALA A 111 2.63 4.31 11.12
CA ALA A 111 2.37 5.74 11.03
C ALA A 111 3.63 6.52 11.45
N ALA A 112 3.90 7.65 10.81
CA ALA A 112 4.97 8.55 11.17
C ALA A 112 4.39 9.91 11.62
N VAL A 113 4.96 10.44 12.70
CA VAL A 113 4.69 11.80 13.18
C VAL A 113 5.67 12.77 12.53
N GLY A 114 6.90 12.32 12.38
CA GLY A 114 8.00 13.08 11.79
C GLY A 114 9.28 12.24 11.74
N PRO A 115 10.40 12.80 11.26
CA PRO A 115 11.67 12.11 11.30
C PRO A 115 12.04 11.70 12.74
N GLY A 116 12.39 10.43 12.90
CA GLY A 116 12.73 9.86 14.21
C GLY A 116 11.55 9.59 15.15
N ASP A 117 10.30 9.71 14.69
CA ASP A 117 9.12 9.45 15.50
C ASP A 117 8.06 8.71 14.67
N GLY A 118 7.89 7.43 14.95
CA GLY A 118 6.95 6.57 14.24
C GLY A 118 6.38 5.48 15.11
N TRP A 119 5.26 4.93 14.68
CA TRP A 119 4.55 3.84 15.34
C TRP A 119 4.32 2.69 14.39
N ALA A 120 4.41 1.48 14.92
CA ALA A 120 4.00 0.25 14.27
C ALA A 120 3.06 -0.53 15.18
N VAL A 121 1.99 -1.08 14.60
CA VAL A 121 1.03 -1.90 15.33
C VAL A 121 0.82 -3.24 14.63
N GLY A 122 0.39 -4.23 15.40
CA GLY A 122 0.18 -5.55 14.85
C GLY A 122 -0.37 -6.53 15.86
N THR A 123 0.03 -7.79 15.72
CA THR A 123 -0.49 -8.90 16.51
C THR A 123 0.59 -9.92 16.76
N VAL A 124 0.58 -10.53 17.95
CA VAL A 124 1.25 -11.79 18.23
C VAL A 124 0.21 -12.82 18.63
N SER A 125 0.17 -13.95 17.92
CA SER A 125 -0.77 -15.05 18.14
C SER A 125 -0.09 -16.21 18.82
N ASN A 126 -0.85 -16.95 19.62
CA ASN A 126 -0.45 -18.26 20.10
C ASN A 126 -0.82 -19.33 19.06
N ASP A 127 0.17 -20.04 18.53
CA ASP A 127 -0.06 -21.04 17.46
C ASP A 127 -0.88 -22.24 17.93
N SER A 128 -1.00 -22.43 19.25
CA SER A 128 -1.71 -23.57 19.83
C SER A 128 -3.15 -23.26 20.26
N THR A 129 -3.56 -21.98 20.21
CA THR A 129 -4.89 -21.52 20.64
C THR A 129 -5.37 -20.37 19.76
N THR A 130 -6.57 -19.84 20.05
CA THR A 130 -7.07 -18.63 19.42
C THR A 130 -6.57 -17.33 20.07
N ALA A 131 -5.82 -17.41 21.17
CA ALA A 131 -5.35 -16.27 21.92
C ALA A 131 -4.36 -15.42 21.09
N SER A 132 -4.53 -14.11 21.13
CA SER A 132 -3.56 -13.18 20.57
C SER A 132 -3.50 -11.89 21.37
N GLN A 133 -2.38 -11.17 21.26
CA GLN A 133 -2.19 -9.87 21.87
C GLN A 133 -1.94 -8.81 20.80
N ALA A 134 -2.55 -7.67 20.97
CA ALA A 134 -2.23 -6.47 20.22
C ALA A 134 -0.79 -6.00 20.48
N LEU A 135 -0.10 -5.61 19.43
CA LEU A 135 1.26 -5.09 19.51
C LEU A 135 1.29 -3.61 19.15
N ALA A 136 2.04 -2.82 19.91
CA ALA A 136 2.41 -1.46 19.58
C ALA A 136 3.88 -1.20 19.87
N PHE A 137 4.59 -0.70 18.85
CA PHE A 137 6.00 -0.33 18.93
C PHE A 137 6.18 1.12 18.52
N HIS A 138 7.04 1.83 19.23
CA HIS A 138 7.45 3.19 18.93
C HIS A 138 8.88 3.23 18.41
N TRP A 139 9.09 3.89 17.30
CA TRP A 139 10.40 4.20 16.72
C TRP A 139 10.87 5.59 17.19
N ASN A 140 12.01 5.67 17.83
CA ASN A 140 12.58 6.90 18.37
C ASN A 140 13.72 7.50 17.52
N GLY A 141 13.82 7.07 16.24
CA GLY A 141 14.92 7.46 15.34
C GLY A 141 16.09 6.49 15.34
N THR A 142 16.24 5.64 16.37
CA THR A 142 17.36 4.70 16.51
C THR A 142 16.93 3.28 16.80
N ALA A 143 15.85 3.08 17.54
CA ALA A 143 15.39 1.76 17.97
C ALA A 143 13.86 1.72 18.13
N TRP A 144 13.30 0.52 17.99
CA TRP A 144 11.94 0.21 18.35
C TRP A 144 11.82 -0.11 19.84
N THR A 145 10.78 0.43 20.47
CA THR A 145 10.41 0.12 21.87
C THR A 145 8.98 -0.36 21.92
N ARG A 146 8.73 -1.53 22.49
CA ARG A 146 7.37 -2.04 22.74
C ARG A 146 6.69 -1.26 23.85
N PHE A 147 5.45 -0.83 23.58
CA PHE A 147 4.57 -0.23 24.59
C PHE A 147 3.40 -1.17 24.93
N PRO A 148 3.04 -1.28 26.22
CA PRO A 148 1.87 -2.06 26.62
C PRO A 148 0.59 -1.53 25.99
N THR A 149 -0.24 -2.43 25.50
CA THR A 149 -1.57 -2.13 24.97
C THR A 149 -2.65 -2.69 25.90
N PRO A 150 -3.82 -2.05 26.02
CA PRO A 150 -4.99 -2.68 26.63
C PRO A 150 -5.33 -4.01 25.96
N ASP A 151 -5.77 -4.95 26.78
CA ASP A 151 -6.20 -6.28 26.40
C ASP A 151 -7.65 -6.50 26.90
N PRO A 152 -8.66 -5.90 26.24
CA PRO A 152 -10.04 -5.89 26.76
C PRO A 152 -10.70 -7.25 26.77
N ALA A 153 -10.32 -8.15 25.88
CA ALA A 153 -10.86 -9.50 25.83
C ALA A 153 -10.15 -10.45 26.82
N GLY A 154 -9.01 -10.04 27.35
CA GLY A 154 -8.17 -10.83 28.24
C GLY A 154 -7.21 -11.77 27.51
N PRO A 155 -6.24 -12.36 28.21
CA PRO A 155 -5.08 -13.02 27.62
C PRO A 155 -5.41 -14.35 26.91
N ALA A 156 -6.63 -14.87 27.07
CA ALA A 156 -7.08 -16.10 26.41
C ALA A 156 -7.89 -15.88 25.15
N GLN A 157 -8.19 -14.64 24.82
CA GLN A 157 -9.02 -14.24 23.68
C GLN A 157 -8.18 -13.48 22.63
N PRO A 158 -8.68 -13.38 21.39
CA PRO A 158 -8.00 -12.60 20.36
C PRO A 158 -8.02 -11.10 20.65
N ASN A 159 -6.87 -10.45 20.52
CA ASN A 159 -6.72 -9.00 20.47
C ASN A 159 -5.71 -8.66 19.38
N SER A 160 -6.09 -7.82 18.44
CA SER A 160 -5.29 -7.48 17.28
C SER A 160 -5.43 -6.02 16.91
N LEU A 161 -4.37 -5.45 16.31
CA LEU A 161 -4.41 -4.12 15.67
C LEU A 161 -4.09 -4.27 14.18
N ALA A 162 -4.96 -3.72 13.35
CA ALA A 162 -4.84 -3.78 11.88
C ALA A 162 -4.24 -2.49 11.31
N ALA A 163 -4.57 -1.33 11.88
CA ALA A 163 -4.18 -0.04 11.33
C ALA A 163 -3.80 0.95 12.43
N VAL A 164 -2.95 1.93 12.06
CA VAL A 164 -2.54 3.03 12.94
C VAL A 164 -2.45 4.33 12.16
N ALA A 165 -2.84 5.44 12.78
CA ALA A 165 -2.70 6.79 12.23
C ALA A 165 -2.23 7.74 13.33
N ALA A 166 -1.26 8.61 13.01
CA ALA A 166 -0.66 9.53 13.96
C ALA A 166 -0.85 10.98 13.51
N ARG A 167 -1.12 11.86 14.46
CA ARG A 167 -1.22 13.32 14.25
C ARG A 167 -0.12 14.08 14.96
N SER A 168 0.31 13.57 16.09
CA SER A 168 1.40 14.12 16.89
C SER A 168 2.01 13.05 17.79
N THR A 169 3.10 13.37 18.46
CA THR A 169 3.77 12.50 19.44
C THR A 169 2.88 12.06 20.62
N ALA A 170 1.77 12.78 20.86
CA ALA A 170 0.82 12.51 21.93
C ALA A 170 -0.61 12.22 21.42
N ASP A 171 -0.78 12.00 20.12
CA ASP A 171 -2.09 11.75 19.53
C ASP A 171 -1.98 10.74 18.38
N VAL A 172 -2.02 9.45 18.77
CA VAL A 172 -1.93 8.33 17.85
C VAL A 172 -3.12 7.40 18.09
N TRP A 173 -3.75 6.98 17.01
CA TRP A 173 -4.94 6.13 17.03
C TRP A 173 -4.66 4.82 16.33
N ALA A 174 -5.05 3.72 16.96
CA ALA A 174 -4.95 2.38 16.40
C ALA A 174 -6.32 1.70 16.40
N ALA A 175 -6.58 0.93 15.36
CA ALA A 175 -7.84 0.22 15.16
C ALA A 175 -7.60 -1.25 14.86
N GLY A 176 -8.53 -2.10 15.29
CA GLY A 176 -8.45 -3.53 15.10
C GLY A 176 -9.65 -4.27 15.67
N ALA A 177 -9.42 -5.43 16.26
CA ALA A 177 -10.45 -6.29 16.81
C ALA A 177 -10.05 -6.88 18.16
N ALA A 178 -11.07 -7.19 18.96
CA ALA A 178 -10.95 -7.91 20.22
C ALA A 178 -12.08 -8.93 20.33
N ASP A 179 -11.84 -9.98 21.13
CA ASP A 179 -12.83 -11.00 21.49
C ASP A 179 -13.29 -11.93 20.35
N PHE A 180 -14.08 -12.93 20.71
CA PHE A 180 -14.72 -13.85 19.76
C PHE A 180 -16.21 -14.00 20.12
N PRO A 181 -17.16 -13.64 19.20
CA PRO A 181 -16.92 -13.07 17.86
C PRO A 181 -16.26 -11.69 17.92
N GLU A 182 -15.47 -11.38 16.90
CA GLU A 182 -14.67 -10.17 16.84
C GLU A 182 -15.51 -8.89 16.99
N THR A 183 -15.08 -8.02 17.89
CA THR A 183 -15.66 -6.71 18.15
C THR A 183 -14.68 -5.59 17.82
N SER A 184 -15.21 -4.39 17.58
CA SER A 184 -14.38 -3.22 17.26
C SER A 184 -13.46 -2.85 18.41
N LEU A 185 -12.16 -2.73 18.15
CA LEU A 185 -11.15 -2.24 19.09
C LEU A 185 -10.54 -0.94 18.58
N VAL A 186 -10.62 0.12 19.40
CA VAL A 186 -9.92 1.39 19.16
C VAL A 186 -9.06 1.73 20.36
N LEU A 187 -7.79 2.00 20.11
CA LEU A 187 -6.84 2.47 21.11
C LEU A 187 -6.35 3.87 20.74
N HIS A 188 -6.16 4.71 21.76
CA HIS A 188 -5.60 6.05 21.65
C HIS A 188 -4.36 6.19 22.53
N TRP A 189 -3.26 6.62 21.95
CA TRP A 189 -2.04 7.05 22.62
C TRP A 189 -2.13 8.53 22.97
N ASN A 190 -1.99 8.85 24.25
CA ASN A 190 -2.14 10.22 24.77
C ASN A 190 -0.79 10.88 25.13
N GLY A 191 0.31 10.36 24.60
CA GLY A 191 1.67 10.80 24.94
C GLY A 191 2.32 10.01 26.08
N HIS A 192 1.56 9.19 26.81
CA HIS A 192 2.04 8.45 27.97
C HIS A 192 1.66 6.97 27.95
N ALA A 193 0.45 6.65 27.53
CA ALA A 193 -0.06 5.29 27.50
C ALA A 193 -1.15 5.11 26.43
N TRP A 194 -1.24 3.89 25.91
CA TRP A 194 -2.38 3.45 25.13
C TRP A 194 -3.60 3.25 26.02
N ARG A 195 -4.73 3.78 25.62
CA ARG A 195 -6.02 3.65 26.30
C ARG A 195 -7.08 3.18 25.31
N GLN A 196 -7.92 2.27 25.74
CA GLN A 196 -9.09 1.88 24.97
C GLN A 196 -10.07 3.05 24.90
N VAL A 197 -10.61 3.30 23.72
CA VAL A 197 -11.69 4.24 23.47
C VAL A 197 -12.93 3.44 23.09
N SER A 198 -14.04 3.68 23.80
CA SER A 198 -15.31 3.04 23.47
C SER A 198 -15.79 3.50 22.10
N VAL A 199 -16.10 2.55 21.23
CA VAL A 199 -16.58 2.76 19.86
C VAL A 199 -17.81 1.89 19.63
N PRO A 200 -18.78 2.29 18.78
CA PRO A 200 -19.85 1.38 18.36
C PRO A 200 -19.27 0.10 17.78
N ASN A 201 -19.86 -1.05 18.18
CA ASN A 201 -19.39 -2.31 17.61
C ASN A 201 -19.94 -2.47 16.17
N VAL A 202 -19.06 -2.34 15.20
CA VAL A 202 -19.35 -2.53 13.78
C VAL A 202 -18.60 -3.74 13.18
N GLY A 203 -17.96 -4.54 14.05
CA GLY A 203 -17.09 -5.66 13.68
C GLY A 203 -15.61 -5.29 13.70
N PRO A 204 -14.73 -6.18 13.20
CA PRO A 204 -13.29 -5.97 13.16
C PRO A 204 -12.95 -4.74 12.30
N LEU A 205 -12.19 -3.82 12.86
CA LEU A 205 -11.79 -2.59 12.19
C LEU A 205 -10.56 -2.83 11.33
N ALA A 206 -10.65 -2.49 10.04
CA ALA A 206 -9.57 -2.66 9.07
C ALA A 206 -8.76 -1.37 8.83
N ALA A 207 -9.35 -0.20 9.08
CA ALA A 207 -8.74 1.08 8.74
C ALA A 207 -8.96 2.15 9.82
N VAL A 208 -8.01 3.07 9.91
CA VAL A 208 -8.12 4.30 10.71
C VAL A 208 -7.52 5.47 9.95
N ALA A 209 -8.18 6.62 9.99
CA ALA A 209 -7.66 7.89 9.49
C ALA A 209 -7.91 8.99 10.51
N THR A 210 -7.06 10.01 10.50
CA THR A 210 -7.13 11.12 11.45
C THR A 210 -7.00 12.47 10.75
N ALA A 211 -7.74 13.46 11.27
CA ALA A 211 -7.61 14.88 10.92
C ALA A 211 -7.78 15.73 12.18
N PRO A 212 -7.49 17.03 12.14
CA PRO A 212 -7.70 17.91 13.29
C PRO A 212 -9.13 17.79 13.85
N GLY A 213 -9.25 17.30 15.10
CA GLY A 213 -10.52 17.11 15.81
C GLY A 213 -11.40 15.97 15.30
N ARG A 214 -10.89 15.09 14.43
CA ARG A 214 -11.66 13.97 13.88
C ARG A 214 -10.82 12.71 13.77
N VAL A 215 -11.48 11.57 13.99
CA VAL A 215 -10.93 10.24 13.71
C VAL A 215 -12.01 9.45 12.98
N TRP A 216 -11.61 8.65 12.01
CA TRP A 216 -12.49 7.71 11.32
C TRP A 216 -11.93 6.31 11.42
N VAL A 217 -12.82 5.35 11.65
CA VAL A 217 -12.52 3.93 11.59
C VAL A 217 -13.51 3.22 10.68
N ALA A 218 -13.07 2.14 10.05
CA ALA A 218 -13.91 1.39 9.10
C ALA A 218 -13.89 -0.11 9.36
N SER A 219 -15.06 -0.73 9.15
CA SER A 219 -15.28 -2.17 9.14
C SER A 219 -16.32 -2.55 8.08
N GLY A 220 -15.98 -3.47 7.19
CA GLY A 220 -16.85 -3.84 6.09
C GLY A 220 -17.25 -2.59 5.28
N ASN A 221 -18.55 -2.30 5.23
CA ASN A 221 -19.12 -1.12 4.56
C ASN A 221 -19.50 0.04 5.51
N LYS A 222 -19.07 -0.02 6.77
CA LYS A 222 -19.41 0.98 7.79
C LYS A 222 -18.22 1.84 8.11
N VAL A 223 -18.46 3.13 8.29
CA VAL A 223 -17.46 4.11 8.75
C VAL A 223 -18.01 4.86 9.96
N GLU A 224 -17.28 4.82 11.06
CA GLU A 224 -17.55 5.57 12.27
C GLU A 224 -16.66 6.81 12.32
N GLN A 225 -17.23 7.97 12.68
CA GLN A 225 -16.51 9.23 12.86
C GLN A 225 -16.56 9.65 14.32
N PHE A 226 -15.40 9.91 14.92
CA PHE A 226 -15.24 10.55 16.21
C PHE A 226 -14.98 12.04 16.04
N ASN A 227 -15.69 12.89 16.79
CA ASN A 227 -15.58 14.35 16.71
C ASN A 227 -14.81 14.95 17.89
N GLY A 228 -14.10 14.12 18.67
CA GLY A 228 -13.41 14.52 19.91
C GLY A 228 -14.25 14.26 21.18
N SER A 229 -15.55 14.00 21.07
CA SER A 229 -16.43 13.70 22.20
C SER A 229 -17.33 12.49 22.00
N ALA A 230 -17.83 12.27 20.78
CA ALA A 230 -18.75 11.19 20.46
C ALA A 230 -18.47 10.59 19.07
N TRP A 231 -18.85 9.32 18.91
CA TRP A 231 -18.88 8.61 17.64
C TRP A 231 -20.21 8.82 16.93
N THR A 232 -20.15 8.89 15.61
CA THR A 232 -21.32 8.95 14.73
C THR A 232 -21.07 8.04 13.53
N THR A 233 -22.02 7.14 13.27
CA THR A 233 -22.02 6.32 12.07
C THR A 233 -22.29 7.21 10.85
N LEU A 234 -21.40 7.20 9.87
CA LEU A 234 -21.60 7.93 8.61
C LEU A 234 -22.69 7.23 7.77
N PRO A 235 -23.36 7.96 6.87
CA PRO A 235 -24.31 7.37 5.93
C PRO A 235 -23.72 6.19 5.17
N THR A 236 -24.61 5.29 4.75
CA THR A 236 -24.23 4.11 3.98
C THR A 236 -23.48 4.49 2.70
N LEU A 237 -22.40 3.76 2.41
CA LEU A 237 -21.65 3.89 1.17
C LEU A 237 -22.54 3.60 -0.05
N PRO A 238 -22.37 4.33 -1.16
CA PRO A 238 -23.08 4.03 -2.40
C PRO A 238 -22.50 2.76 -3.05
N PHE A 239 -23.31 1.72 -3.22
CA PHE A 239 -22.96 0.54 -4.01
C PHE A 239 -24.23 -0.12 -4.54
N PRO A 240 -24.18 -0.85 -5.66
CA PRO A 240 -25.34 -1.54 -6.24
C PRO A 240 -25.95 -2.57 -5.28
N GLY A 241 -27.25 -2.77 -5.32
CA GLY A 241 -27.95 -3.80 -4.52
C GLY A 241 -27.41 -5.21 -4.78
N GLN A 242 -27.49 -6.12 -3.79
CA GLN A 242 -26.96 -7.49 -3.78
C GLN A 242 -25.41 -7.57 -3.88
N THR A 243 -24.72 -6.57 -3.36
CA THR A 243 -23.27 -6.50 -3.29
C THR A 243 -22.86 -6.21 -1.85
N SER A 244 -21.60 -6.52 -1.51
CA SER A 244 -20.99 -6.11 -0.26
C SER A 244 -19.72 -5.32 -0.52
N VAL A 245 -19.44 -4.34 0.33
CA VAL A 245 -18.19 -3.56 0.31
C VAL A 245 -17.37 -3.93 1.53
N ASN A 246 -16.11 -4.23 1.31
CA ASN A 246 -15.11 -4.46 2.34
C ASN A 246 -14.04 -3.38 2.24
N LEU A 247 -14.11 -2.38 3.11
CA LEU A 247 -13.14 -1.30 3.17
C LEU A 247 -11.82 -1.80 3.76
N ALA A 248 -10.72 -1.45 3.11
CA ALA A 248 -9.36 -1.80 3.52
C ALA A 248 -8.56 -0.60 4.04
N SER A 249 -8.82 0.60 3.53
CA SER A 249 -8.03 1.78 3.89
C SER A 249 -8.85 3.07 3.82
N LEU A 250 -8.48 4.03 4.68
CA LEU A 250 -9.03 5.38 4.75
C LEU A 250 -7.91 6.42 4.64
N ALA A 251 -8.17 7.54 3.97
CA ALA A 251 -7.27 8.69 3.95
C ALA A 251 -8.04 10.01 3.93
N ASP A 252 -7.74 10.88 4.89
CA ASP A 252 -8.25 12.25 4.85
C ASP A 252 -7.44 13.10 3.89
N THR A 253 -8.13 13.93 3.14
CA THR A 253 -7.55 14.86 2.19
C THR A 253 -8.26 16.22 2.28
N PRO A 254 -7.65 17.31 1.82
CA PRO A 254 -8.34 18.62 1.78
C PRO A 254 -9.67 18.62 1.00
N ARG A 255 -9.92 17.57 0.20
CA ARG A 255 -11.13 17.42 -0.61
C ARG A 255 -12.13 16.40 -0.06
N GLY A 256 -11.88 15.83 1.11
CA GLY A 256 -12.73 14.85 1.78
C GLY A 256 -12.02 13.56 2.13
N LEU A 257 -12.71 12.72 2.89
CA LEU A 257 -12.23 11.40 3.30
C LEU A 257 -12.40 10.40 2.15
N TRP A 258 -11.32 9.78 1.73
CA TRP A 258 -11.34 8.66 0.80
C TRP A 258 -11.45 7.35 1.56
N ALA A 259 -12.29 6.46 1.06
CA ALA A 259 -12.45 5.10 1.53
C ALA A 259 -12.27 4.16 0.34
N VAL A 260 -11.36 3.19 0.48
CA VAL A 260 -11.05 2.23 -0.59
C VAL A 260 -11.10 0.80 -0.08
N GLY A 261 -11.35 -0.14 -0.99
CA GLY A 261 -11.44 -1.56 -0.66
C GLY A 261 -11.89 -2.39 -1.85
N ALA A 262 -12.70 -3.40 -1.57
CA ALA A 262 -13.25 -4.33 -2.55
C ALA A 262 -14.77 -4.29 -2.53
N LEU A 263 -15.36 -4.51 -3.70
CA LEU A 263 -16.77 -4.71 -3.93
C LEU A 263 -16.99 -6.14 -4.41
N ASP A 264 -17.69 -6.95 -3.60
CA ASP A 264 -18.08 -8.30 -3.95
C ASP A 264 -19.48 -8.31 -4.54
N PHE A 265 -19.69 -8.98 -5.67
CA PHE A 265 -20.98 -9.07 -6.37
C PHE A 265 -21.19 -10.44 -7.00
N SER A 266 -22.45 -10.81 -7.23
CA SER A 266 -22.78 -12.04 -7.92
C SER A 266 -22.51 -11.89 -9.42
N CYS A 267 -21.71 -12.80 -9.99
CA CYS A 267 -21.37 -12.85 -11.42
C CYS A 267 -21.96 -14.08 -12.14
N GLY A 268 -22.95 -14.74 -11.54
CA GLY A 268 -23.69 -15.87 -12.12
C GLY A 268 -23.40 -17.20 -11.41
N GLU A 269 -24.33 -18.13 -11.52
CA GLU A 269 -24.24 -19.52 -11.03
C GLU A 269 -23.72 -19.70 -9.58
N GLY A 270 -24.04 -18.77 -8.68
CA GLY A 270 -23.57 -18.79 -7.28
C GLY A 270 -22.11 -18.37 -7.10
N GLN A 271 -21.46 -17.84 -8.14
CA GLN A 271 -20.10 -17.31 -8.06
C GLN A 271 -20.09 -15.86 -7.55
N VAL A 272 -19.11 -15.57 -6.71
CA VAL A 272 -18.81 -14.23 -6.23
C VAL A 272 -17.60 -13.69 -7.00
N CYS A 273 -17.78 -12.55 -7.66
CA CYS A 273 -16.72 -11.79 -8.28
C CYS A 273 -16.37 -10.58 -7.41
N THR A 274 -15.14 -10.14 -7.48
CA THR A 274 -14.64 -9.00 -6.72
C THR A 274 -14.07 -7.95 -7.66
N SER A 275 -14.35 -6.69 -7.39
CA SER A 275 -13.78 -5.53 -8.08
C SER A 275 -13.26 -4.51 -7.09
N SER A 276 -12.46 -3.58 -7.58
CA SER A 276 -11.98 -2.45 -6.78
C SER A 276 -13.11 -1.48 -6.45
N TYR A 277 -13.11 -0.98 -5.23
CA TYR A 277 -14.07 0.02 -4.75
C TYR A 277 -13.36 1.25 -4.19
N ALA A 278 -13.88 2.42 -4.50
CA ALA A 278 -13.46 3.70 -3.93
C ALA A 278 -14.65 4.65 -3.78
N ALA A 279 -14.70 5.37 -2.67
CA ALA A 279 -15.69 6.42 -2.43
C ALA A 279 -15.09 7.61 -1.68
N VAL A 280 -15.71 8.77 -1.81
CA VAL A 280 -15.30 10.02 -1.18
C VAL A 280 -16.42 10.60 -0.35
N TRP A 281 -16.15 10.88 0.92
CA TRP A 281 -17.01 11.60 1.83
C TRP A 281 -16.71 13.10 1.77
N ASN A 282 -17.68 13.92 1.44
CA ASN A 282 -17.53 15.38 1.33
C ASN A 282 -17.92 16.15 2.61
N GLY A 283 -18.24 15.44 3.68
CA GLY A 283 -18.75 16.00 4.94
C GLY A 283 -20.25 15.79 5.13
N THR A 284 -21.01 15.45 4.07
CA THR A 284 -22.47 15.22 4.10
C THR A 284 -22.92 13.96 3.38
N THR A 285 -22.28 13.60 2.26
CA THR A 285 -22.62 12.45 1.44
C THR A 285 -21.39 11.75 0.91
N TRP A 286 -21.51 10.45 0.71
CA TRP A 286 -20.55 9.66 -0.04
C TRP A 286 -20.82 9.78 -1.55
N THR A 287 -19.76 9.85 -2.32
CA THR A 287 -19.82 9.73 -3.79
C THR A 287 -18.86 8.62 -4.21
N GLU A 288 -19.36 7.63 -4.93
CA GLU A 288 -18.51 6.58 -5.52
C GLU A 288 -17.59 7.20 -6.56
N ALA A 289 -16.33 6.83 -6.52
CA ALA A 289 -15.35 7.21 -7.54
C ALA A 289 -15.36 6.18 -8.67
N PRO A 290 -15.19 6.60 -9.94
CA PRO A 290 -15.21 5.69 -11.07
C PRO A 290 -14.14 4.60 -10.96
N GLY A 291 -14.48 3.42 -11.49
CA GLY A 291 -13.77 2.17 -11.31
C GLY A 291 -12.25 2.22 -11.46
N ALA A 292 -11.59 1.58 -10.53
CA ALA A 292 -10.17 1.28 -10.58
C ALA A 292 -9.96 -0.17 -11.07
N PRO A 293 -8.82 -0.49 -11.68
CA PRO A 293 -8.51 -1.86 -12.09
C PRO A 293 -8.30 -2.78 -10.90
N GLY A 294 -8.40 -4.09 -11.13
CA GLY A 294 -8.09 -5.12 -10.14
C GLY A 294 -9.27 -5.60 -9.31
N THR A 295 -8.99 -6.50 -8.39
CA THR A 295 -9.95 -7.18 -7.53
C THR A 295 -10.08 -6.57 -6.14
N GLY A 296 -9.57 -5.36 -5.93
CA GLY A 296 -9.63 -4.64 -4.65
C GLY A 296 -8.50 -3.65 -4.51
N LEU A 297 -8.76 -2.56 -3.79
CA LEU A 297 -7.76 -1.58 -3.38
C LEU A 297 -7.35 -1.87 -1.93
N SER A 298 -6.05 -1.97 -1.67
CA SER A 298 -5.50 -2.35 -0.35
C SER A 298 -5.08 -1.15 0.49
N GLY A 299 -4.65 -0.06 -0.13
CA GLY A 299 -4.20 1.14 0.56
C GLY A 299 -4.54 2.41 -0.21
N VAL A 300 -4.67 3.54 0.49
CA VAL A 300 -4.89 4.85 -0.09
C VAL A 300 -4.08 5.93 0.63
N SER A 301 -3.50 6.86 -0.12
CA SER A 301 -2.70 7.96 0.43
C SER A 301 -2.87 9.24 -0.39
N PRO A 302 -2.96 10.41 0.25
CA PRO A 302 -2.79 11.67 -0.45
C PRO A 302 -1.34 11.83 -0.90
N ALA A 303 -1.13 12.31 -2.13
CA ALA A 303 0.16 12.58 -2.72
C ALA A 303 0.14 13.97 -3.38
N GLY A 304 0.38 15.02 -2.59
CA GLY A 304 0.21 16.41 -3.01
C GLY A 304 -1.25 16.70 -3.38
N SER A 305 -1.51 17.09 -4.63
CA SER A 305 -2.86 17.32 -5.15
C SER A 305 -3.57 16.04 -5.65
N GLN A 306 -2.87 14.91 -5.65
CA GLN A 306 -3.36 13.62 -6.14
C GLN A 306 -3.77 12.72 -4.97
N VAL A 307 -4.55 11.68 -5.28
CA VAL A 307 -4.83 10.57 -4.38
C VAL A 307 -4.40 9.30 -5.08
N LEU A 308 -3.55 8.54 -4.43
CA LEU A 308 -3.02 7.29 -4.94
C LEU A 308 -3.56 6.12 -4.12
N ALA A 309 -3.80 5.00 -4.79
CA ALA A 309 -4.20 3.77 -4.13
C ALA A 309 -3.43 2.57 -4.70
N THR A 310 -3.18 1.59 -3.85
CA THR A 310 -2.60 0.31 -4.25
C THR A 310 -3.68 -0.68 -4.62
N PHE A 311 -3.40 -1.48 -5.64
CA PHE A 311 -4.10 -2.70 -5.97
C PHE A 311 -3.08 -3.82 -6.16
N GLN A 312 -3.53 -5.06 -6.34
CA GLN A 312 -2.68 -6.24 -6.33
C GLN A 312 -1.34 -6.09 -7.10
N SER A 313 -1.34 -5.51 -8.29
CA SER A 313 -0.15 -5.47 -9.16
C SER A 313 0.33 -4.04 -9.47
N GLY A 314 -0.06 -3.04 -8.69
CA GLY A 314 0.38 -1.69 -8.98
C GLY A 314 -0.28 -0.59 -8.17
N VAL A 315 -0.04 0.64 -8.58
CA VAL A 315 -0.62 1.85 -8.01
C VAL A 315 -1.45 2.58 -9.05
N VAL A 316 -2.62 3.04 -8.63
CA VAL A 316 -3.52 3.87 -9.43
C VAL A 316 -3.67 5.26 -8.83
N ARG A 317 -3.85 6.23 -9.69
CA ARG A 317 -4.32 7.57 -9.32
C ARG A 317 -5.84 7.59 -9.36
N LEU A 318 -6.45 7.88 -8.23
CA LEU A 318 -7.89 8.02 -8.11
C LEU A 318 -8.33 9.44 -8.45
N THR A 319 -9.50 9.55 -9.08
CA THR A 319 -10.19 10.81 -9.35
C THR A 319 -11.67 10.67 -8.97
N ARG A 320 -12.36 11.80 -8.80
CA ARG A 320 -13.79 11.79 -8.47
C ARG A 320 -14.71 11.59 -9.67
N THR A 321 -14.24 11.85 -10.87
CA THR A 321 -15.08 12.03 -12.06
C THR A 321 -14.67 11.21 -13.27
N SER A 322 -13.48 10.62 -13.25
CA SER A 322 -12.96 9.79 -14.33
C SER A 322 -12.41 8.49 -13.79
N ALA A 323 -12.34 7.47 -14.62
CA ALA A 323 -11.73 6.19 -14.26
C ALA A 323 -10.31 6.38 -13.72
N ALA A 324 -9.94 5.54 -12.75
CA ALA A 324 -8.62 5.56 -12.17
C ALA A 324 -7.56 5.23 -13.23
N THR A 325 -6.42 5.92 -13.15
CA THR A 325 -5.31 5.72 -14.09
C THR A 325 -4.17 5.00 -13.37
N GLN A 326 -3.76 3.84 -13.90
CA GLN A 326 -2.58 3.15 -13.40
C GLN A 326 -1.33 4.00 -13.65
N VAL A 327 -0.53 4.19 -12.60
CA VAL A 327 0.68 5.02 -12.64
C VAL A 327 1.97 4.20 -12.49
N THR A 328 1.85 2.90 -12.15
CA THR A 328 2.98 1.96 -12.15
C THR A 328 2.98 1.09 -13.40
N PRO A 329 4.15 0.62 -13.86
CA PRO A 329 4.18 -0.51 -14.78
C PRO A 329 3.50 -1.73 -14.12
N ALA A 330 2.84 -2.57 -14.92
CA ALA A 330 2.33 -3.85 -14.41
C ALA A 330 3.53 -4.74 -14.03
N LEU A 331 3.66 -5.04 -12.76
CA LEU A 331 4.64 -6.00 -12.23
C LEU A 331 3.86 -7.26 -11.87
N ASN A 332 3.94 -8.27 -12.73
CA ASN A 332 3.33 -9.58 -12.45
C ASN A 332 4.04 -10.20 -11.24
N SER A 333 3.37 -10.79 -10.29
CA SER A 333 3.86 -11.32 -9.01
C SER A 333 4.04 -10.32 -7.87
N LEU A 334 3.82 -9.03 -8.09
CA LEU A 334 3.79 -8.06 -7.02
C LEU A 334 2.40 -8.04 -6.39
N VAL A 335 2.35 -8.12 -5.06
CA VAL A 335 1.13 -7.89 -4.28
C VAL A 335 1.38 -6.70 -3.36
N LEU A 336 0.73 -5.57 -3.64
CA LEU A 336 0.84 -4.37 -2.82
C LEU A 336 -0.23 -4.36 -1.74
N THR A 337 0.17 -4.05 -0.52
CA THR A 337 -0.68 -4.07 0.68
C THR A 337 -0.96 -2.67 1.25
N ALA A 338 0.01 -1.76 1.15
CA ALA A 338 -0.13 -0.41 1.70
C ALA A 338 0.61 0.65 0.88
N ILE A 339 0.20 1.90 1.05
CA ILE A 339 0.82 3.08 0.45
C ILE A 339 0.81 4.25 1.44
N ALA A 340 1.91 5.00 1.48
CA ALA A 340 2.01 6.27 2.17
C ALA A 340 2.78 7.27 1.32
N SER A 341 2.52 8.54 1.52
CA SER A 341 3.30 9.62 0.87
C SER A 341 3.96 10.47 1.94
N ASP A 342 5.17 10.94 1.65
CA ASP A 342 5.81 11.93 2.49
C ASP A 342 5.10 13.30 2.39
N PRO A 343 5.38 14.27 3.27
CA PRO A 343 4.75 15.59 3.23
C PRO A 343 4.96 16.36 1.92
N ALA A 344 5.97 16.00 1.12
CA ALA A 344 6.20 16.56 -0.21
C ALA A 344 5.38 15.86 -1.31
N GLY A 345 4.65 14.81 -0.98
CA GLY A 345 3.79 14.04 -1.89
C GLY A 345 4.51 12.92 -2.64
N ASN A 346 5.70 12.49 -2.19
CA ASN A 346 6.38 11.34 -2.77
C ASN A 346 5.80 10.05 -2.22
N PRO A 347 5.22 9.18 -3.06
CA PRO A 347 4.58 7.96 -2.60
C PRO A 347 5.57 6.81 -2.45
N TRP A 348 5.29 5.96 -1.46
CA TRP A 348 5.95 4.71 -1.16
C TRP A 348 4.87 3.64 -1.01
N ALA A 349 4.98 2.54 -1.73
CA ALA A 349 4.08 1.41 -1.58
C ALA A 349 4.88 0.15 -1.23
N VAL A 350 4.27 -0.69 -0.40
CA VAL A 350 4.89 -1.90 0.12
C VAL A 350 3.99 -3.10 -0.08
N GLY A 351 4.59 -4.28 0.00
CA GLY A 351 3.89 -5.54 -0.12
C GLY A 351 4.87 -6.71 -0.22
N SER A 352 4.57 -7.62 -1.11
CA SER A 352 5.40 -8.81 -1.37
C SER A 352 5.57 -9.06 -2.87
N LEU A 353 6.67 -9.71 -3.21
CA LEU A 353 7.01 -10.17 -4.53
C LEU A 353 7.25 -11.69 -4.48
N ASP A 354 6.56 -12.44 -5.33
CA ASP A 354 6.88 -13.85 -5.52
C ASP A 354 8.09 -14.00 -6.45
N ALA A 355 9.24 -14.28 -5.87
CA ALA A 355 10.47 -14.56 -6.58
C ALA A 355 10.70 -16.08 -6.62
N ARG A 356 10.20 -16.76 -7.67
CA ARG A 356 10.35 -18.20 -7.90
C ARG A 356 9.79 -19.09 -6.79
N GLY A 357 8.60 -18.78 -6.30
CA GLY A 357 7.95 -19.52 -5.21
C GLY A 357 8.45 -19.12 -3.81
N THR A 358 9.25 -18.06 -3.72
CA THR A 358 9.67 -17.47 -2.45
C THR A 358 9.06 -16.08 -2.33
N ILE A 359 8.20 -15.87 -1.34
CA ILE A 359 7.59 -14.58 -1.06
C ILE A 359 8.63 -13.70 -0.36
N GLN A 360 8.94 -12.56 -0.94
CA GLN A 360 9.91 -11.60 -0.41
C GLN A 360 9.26 -10.23 -0.19
N PRO A 361 9.69 -9.46 0.82
CA PRO A 361 9.26 -8.08 0.99
C PRO A 361 9.53 -7.26 -0.27
N ALA A 362 8.58 -6.43 -0.65
CA ALA A 362 8.71 -5.55 -1.81
C ALA A 362 8.37 -4.11 -1.45
N ILE A 363 9.19 -3.19 -1.90
CA ILE A 363 8.96 -1.76 -1.74
C ILE A 363 9.09 -1.12 -3.10
N ILE A 364 8.11 -0.30 -3.47
CA ILE A 364 8.17 0.53 -4.67
C ILE A 364 7.96 1.99 -4.30
N ASN A 365 8.69 2.86 -4.95
CA ASN A 365 8.55 4.30 -4.77
C ASN A 365 8.56 5.03 -6.11
N ALA A 366 7.82 6.12 -6.18
CA ALA A 366 7.91 7.03 -7.29
C ALA A 366 8.96 8.11 -6.98
N PRO A 367 9.87 8.40 -7.91
CA PRO A 367 10.76 9.53 -7.75
C PRO A 367 9.93 10.81 -7.67
N GLY A 368 10.29 11.69 -6.75
CA GLY A 368 9.73 13.03 -6.71
C GLY A 368 10.03 13.82 -7.98
N ILE A 369 9.31 14.89 -8.21
CA ILE A 369 9.61 15.84 -9.30
C ILE A 369 11.11 16.21 -9.26
N GLY A 370 11.85 15.89 -10.32
CA GLY A 370 13.30 16.14 -10.41
C GLY A 370 14.19 14.91 -10.25
N GLN A 371 13.63 13.71 -10.08
CA GLN A 371 14.40 12.45 -10.09
C GLN A 371 13.85 11.52 -11.18
N GLY A 372 14.73 10.76 -11.81
CA GLY A 372 14.39 9.80 -12.84
C GLY A 372 14.46 8.35 -12.36
N GLY A 373 14.41 7.40 -13.27
CA GLY A 373 14.53 5.98 -12.96
C GLY A 373 15.04 5.16 -14.14
N ILE A 374 15.20 3.85 -13.91
CA ILE A 374 15.63 2.89 -14.92
C ILE A 374 14.62 1.73 -14.93
N ILE A 375 14.18 1.32 -16.11
CA ILE A 375 13.40 0.09 -16.31
C ILE A 375 14.28 -0.87 -17.09
N VAL A 376 14.56 -2.04 -16.53
CA VAL A 376 15.47 -3.03 -17.11
C VAL A 376 14.68 -4.25 -17.57
N THR A 377 14.93 -4.69 -18.78
CA THR A 377 14.51 -5.99 -19.29
C THR A 377 15.73 -6.91 -19.33
N THR A 378 15.74 -7.97 -18.52
CA THR A 378 16.86 -8.90 -18.40
C THR A 378 16.67 -10.14 -19.26
N GLY A 379 15.45 -10.45 -19.65
CA GLY A 379 15.09 -11.69 -20.35
C GLY A 379 15.10 -12.92 -19.45
N ALA A 380 15.41 -12.79 -18.17
CA ALA A 380 15.49 -13.89 -17.22
C ALA A 380 14.91 -13.50 -15.85
N SER A 381 14.13 -14.42 -15.28
CA SER A 381 13.52 -14.28 -13.95
C SER A 381 14.57 -14.35 -12.84
N GLY A 382 14.43 -13.50 -11.81
CA GLY A 382 15.26 -13.50 -10.61
C GLY A 382 16.74 -13.19 -10.89
N ALA A 383 17.03 -12.50 -11.98
CA ALA A 383 18.38 -12.01 -12.27
C ALA A 383 18.75 -10.91 -11.28
N THR A 384 19.98 -10.95 -10.79
CA THR A 384 20.55 -9.83 -10.03
C THR A 384 20.79 -8.68 -10.99
N VAL A 385 20.19 -7.51 -10.73
CA VAL A 385 20.39 -6.28 -11.49
C VAL A 385 21.16 -5.30 -10.62
N THR A 386 22.31 -4.83 -11.12
CA THR A 386 23.09 -3.77 -10.46
C THR A 386 23.14 -2.54 -11.35
N TRP A 387 23.21 -1.37 -10.75
CA TRP A 387 23.45 -0.11 -11.46
C TRP A 387 24.56 0.69 -10.78
N ALA A 388 25.37 1.33 -11.58
CA ALA A 388 26.49 2.16 -11.15
C ALA A 388 26.53 3.44 -11.98
N GLY A 389 26.55 4.59 -11.31
CA GLY A 389 26.55 5.93 -11.88
C GLY A 389 26.69 6.97 -10.77
N PRO A 390 25.95 8.08 -10.79
CA PRO A 390 25.91 9.05 -9.70
C PRO A 390 25.61 8.42 -8.33
N VAL A 391 24.81 7.35 -8.32
CA VAL A 391 24.63 6.45 -7.18
C VAL A 391 24.71 5.00 -7.67
N THR A 392 24.97 4.08 -6.76
CA THR A 392 25.05 2.64 -7.04
C THR A 392 23.96 1.91 -6.27
N GLY A 393 23.53 0.77 -6.79
CA GLY A 393 22.58 -0.10 -6.10
C GLY A 393 22.41 -1.44 -6.78
N ALA A 394 21.58 -2.29 -6.18
CA ALA A 394 21.25 -3.62 -6.69
C ALA A 394 19.79 -3.98 -6.38
N GLY A 395 19.24 -4.88 -7.18
CA GLY A 395 17.94 -5.48 -7.01
C GLY A 395 17.80 -6.75 -7.81
N SER A 396 16.60 -7.34 -7.88
CA SER A 396 16.36 -8.56 -8.65
C SER A 396 15.22 -8.34 -9.64
N SER A 397 15.32 -8.92 -10.84
CA SER A 397 14.23 -8.94 -11.80
C SER A 397 13.08 -9.82 -11.31
N ASP A 398 11.87 -9.44 -11.68
CA ASP A 398 10.66 -10.24 -11.48
C ASP A 398 10.69 -11.52 -12.35
N PHE A 399 9.65 -12.35 -12.23
CA PHE A 399 9.59 -13.59 -13.01
C PHE A 399 9.39 -13.36 -14.52
N SER A 400 8.98 -12.18 -14.95
CA SER A 400 8.93 -11.78 -16.35
C SER A 400 10.27 -11.27 -16.89
N GLY A 401 11.30 -11.26 -16.05
CA GLY A 401 12.62 -10.71 -16.39
C GLY A 401 12.66 -9.21 -16.43
N ARG A 402 11.80 -8.50 -15.67
CA ARG A 402 11.79 -7.03 -15.58
C ARG A 402 12.24 -6.57 -14.20
N PHE A 403 12.92 -5.46 -14.17
CA PHE A 403 13.31 -4.76 -12.95
C PHE A 403 13.09 -3.25 -13.16
N ALA A 404 12.68 -2.54 -12.13
CA ALA A 404 12.58 -1.08 -12.18
C ALA A 404 13.15 -0.46 -10.91
N VAL A 405 13.85 0.64 -11.04
CA VAL A 405 14.34 1.47 -9.94
C VAL A 405 14.03 2.93 -10.22
N GLY A 406 13.50 3.62 -9.22
CA GLY A 406 13.21 5.06 -9.26
C GLY A 406 14.05 5.83 -8.26
N GLY A 407 13.87 7.16 -8.23
CA GLY A 407 14.60 8.01 -7.28
C GLY A 407 16.06 8.22 -7.61
N LEU A 408 16.45 7.95 -8.85
CA LEU A 408 17.84 8.10 -9.27
C LEU A 408 18.13 9.56 -9.68
N PRO A 409 19.25 10.16 -9.23
CA PRO A 409 19.74 11.42 -9.74
C PRO A 409 19.95 11.39 -11.26
N ASP A 410 19.85 12.53 -11.90
CA ASP A 410 20.18 12.67 -13.31
C ASP A 410 21.62 12.23 -13.58
N GLY A 411 21.81 11.53 -14.68
CA GLY A 411 23.14 11.04 -15.06
C GLY A 411 23.09 9.75 -15.87
N THR A 412 24.29 9.29 -16.20
CA THR A 412 24.49 8.04 -16.94
C THR A 412 24.80 6.90 -15.96
N TYR A 413 24.10 5.79 -16.14
CA TYR A 413 24.24 4.59 -15.33
C TYR A 413 24.64 3.41 -16.20
N THR A 414 25.58 2.62 -15.74
CA THR A 414 25.84 1.27 -16.26
C THR A 414 24.96 0.29 -15.49
N VAL A 415 24.14 -0.44 -16.22
CA VAL A 415 23.23 -1.47 -15.67
C VAL A 415 23.77 -2.84 -16.05
N THR A 416 23.94 -3.72 -15.08
CA THR A 416 24.36 -5.10 -15.29
C THR A 416 23.32 -6.06 -14.74
N ALA A 417 22.86 -6.99 -15.55
CA ALA A 417 21.99 -8.08 -15.14
C ALA A 417 22.78 -9.40 -15.17
N SER A 418 22.71 -10.20 -14.12
CA SER A 418 23.48 -11.44 -14.00
C SER A 418 22.67 -12.57 -13.37
N LEU A 419 22.95 -13.79 -13.80
CA LEU A 419 22.53 -15.06 -13.19
C LEU A 419 23.74 -15.98 -13.04
N PRO A 420 23.75 -16.88 -12.05
CA PRO A 420 24.77 -17.92 -11.95
C PRO A 420 24.89 -18.73 -13.24
N SER A 421 26.07 -19.00 -13.69
CA SER A 421 26.39 -19.80 -14.89
C SER A 421 25.95 -19.20 -16.25
N CYS A 422 25.53 -17.93 -16.29
CA CYS A 422 25.14 -17.25 -17.53
C CYS A 422 26.06 -16.06 -17.81
N GLN A 423 26.13 -15.64 -19.07
CA GLN A 423 26.82 -14.41 -19.44
C GLN A 423 25.97 -13.21 -19.03
N PRO A 424 26.54 -12.23 -18.29
CA PRO A 424 25.80 -11.08 -17.87
C PRO A 424 25.42 -10.16 -19.03
N GLY A 425 24.21 -9.61 -18.97
CA GLY A 425 23.76 -8.53 -19.84
C GLY A 425 24.21 -7.18 -19.29
N ILE A 426 24.71 -6.30 -20.15
CA ILE A 426 25.13 -4.95 -19.76
C ILE A 426 24.42 -3.92 -20.65
N ALA A 427 23.92 -2.84 -20.06
CA ALA A 427 23.29 -1.74 -20.77
C ALA A 427 23.67 -0.40 -20.14
N THR A 428 23.51 0.68 -20.90
CA THR A 428 23.67 2.04 -20.39
C THR A 428 22.33 2.75 -20.36
N ALA A 429 21.98 3.32 -19.22
CA ALA A 429 20.79 4.12 -19.02
C ALA A 429 21.15 5.58 -18.78
N VAL A 430 20.48 6.50 -19.48
CA VAL A 430 20.58 7.94 -19.21
C VAL A 430 19.32 8.35 -18.46
N VAL A 431 19.48 8.67 -17.18
CA VAL A 431 18.40 9.10 -16.29
C VAL A 431 18.29 10.62 -16.35
N ASN A 432 17.09 11.10 -16.65
CA ASN A 432 16.73 12.51 -16.62
C ASN A 432 15.52 12.69 -15.69
N ALA A 433 15.44 13.85 -15.06
CA ALA A 433 14.39 14.19 -14.11
C ALA A 433 12.98 13.88 -14.64
N GLY A 434 12.21 13.16 -13.83
CA GLY A 434 10.80 12.82 -14.13
C GLY A 434 10.59 11.76 -15.22
N THR A 435 11.66 11.11 -15.72
CA THR A 435 11.55 10.09 -16.77
C THR A 435 12.14 8.74 -16.34
N ALA A 436 11.55 7.66 -16.87
CA ALA A 436 12.13 6.33 -16.77
C ALA A 436 12.93 6.01 -18.02
N ALA A 437 14.21 5.64 -17.87
CA ALA A 437 15.06 5.18 -18.95
C ALA A 437 14.86 3.67 -19.17
N PRO A 438 14.16 3.22 -20.23
CA PRO A 438 14.07 1.80 -20.55
C PRO A 438 15.39 1.29 -21.12
N VAL A 439 15.88 0.16 -20.61
CA VAL A 439 17.10 -0.50 -21.11
C VAL A 439 16.91 -2.01 -21.17
N SER A 440 17.63 -2.64 -22.07
CA SER A 440 17.67 -4.09 -22.20
C SER A 440 19.06 -4.59 -21.85
N ALA A 441 19.18 -5.30 -20.73
CA ALA A 441 20.39 -5.97 -20.27
C ALA A 441 20.15 -7.48 -20.31
N HIS A 442 20.06 -8.04 -21.53
CA HIS A 442 19.73 -9.45 -21.75
C HIS A 442 20.84 -10.36 -21.26
N ILE A 443 20.46 -11.35 -20.48
CA ILE A 443 21.33 -12.43 -20.00
C ILE A 443 21.30 -13.56 -21.03
N SER A 444 22.47 -14.11 -21.34
CA SER A 444 22.60 -15.25 -22.25
C SER A 444 23.07 -16.48 -21.45
N CYS A 445 22.23 -17.51 -21.44
CA CYS A 445 22.52 -18.78 -20.75
C CYS A 445 22.83 -19.92 -21.73
#